data_8391488771a6bd9b78b4ebfe8cfd0239
#
_entry.id   8391488771a6bd9b78b4ebfe8cfd0239
#
_cell.length_a   1.000
_cell.length_b   1.000
_cell.length_c   1.000
_cell.angle_alpha   90.00
_cell.angle_beta   90.00
_cell.angle_gamma   90.00
#
_symmetry.space_group_name_H-M   'P 1'
#
loop_
_entity.id
_entity.type
_entity.pdbx_description
1 polymer ?
#
loop_
_entity_poly.entity_id
_entity_poly.type
_entity_poly.pdbx_seq_one_letter_code
_entity_poly.pdbx_strand_id
1 'polypeptide(L)'
;MRLISYDCEVFAYDWLVTLKDKETGVYTCIWNDNEALKMALSDDCIYVGFNSKHYDQYIIKAIAAGFAPEEIKKVNDFIIAGGQGWQCPLLDGIYFRFSNVDIRDDTQQGLSLKAIEGHLGMSVKESSVPFDIDRPLTPEEKAETEFYCKHDVDTAERLIDIRKDYLKNKINLGRLAGLDEVKAMGMTNAKLTAAMLKATKKPHDDERKYVYPDNPVSYTHLRAHETSQD
;
A
#
# COMPACT_ATOMS: atom_id res chain seq x y z
N MET A 1 2.78 18.43 7.77
CA MET A 1 2.90 17.57 6.58
C MET A 1 1.52 17.11 6.20
N ARG A 2 1.06 17.39 4.97
CA ARG A 2 -0.29 17.06 4.48
C ARG A 2 -0.40 15.56 4.21
N LEU A 3 -1.56 14.98 4.52
CA LEU A 3 -1.85 13.58 4.25
C LEU A 3 -2.83 13.51 3.08
N ILE A 4 -2.45 12.77 2.05
CA ILE A 4 -3.23 12.54 0.83
C ILE A 4 -3.57 11.06 0.76
N SER A 5 -4.85 10.72 0.83
CA SER A 5 -5.30 9.36 0.54
C SER A 5 -5.43 9.19 -0.96
N TYR A 6 -5.07 8.01 -1.50
CA TYR A 6 -5.06 7.81 -2.95
C TYR A 6 -5.31 6.37 -3.35
N ASP A 7 -5.76 6.21 -4.59
CA ASP A 7 -6.00 4.92 -5.24
C ASP A 7 -5.89 5.07 -6.76
N CYS A 8 -5.63 3.96 -7.48
CA CYS A 8 -5.42 3.95 -8.92
C CYS A 8 -6.28 2.87 -9.60
N GLU A 9 -6.90 3.24 -10.75
CA GLU A 9 -7.62 2.33 -11.62
C GLU A 9 -6.99 2.30 -13.01
N VAL A 10 -6.80 1.10 -13.58
CA VAL A 10 -6.11 0.93 -14.87
C VAL A 10 -6.91 0.05 -15.80
N PHE A 11 -7.21 0.58 -16.99
CA PHE A 11 -7.89 -0.08 -18.11
C PHE A 11 -6.96 -0.15 -19.32
N ALA A 12 -7.40 -0.76 -20.43
CA ALA A 12 -6.59 -0.91 -21.62
C ALA A 12 -6.12 0.44 -22.23
N TYR A 13 -6.99 1.44 -22.22
CA TYR A 13 -6.76 2.76 -22.84
C TYR A 13 -6.95 3.93 -21.88
N ASP A 14 -7.34 3.67 -20.65
CA ASP A 14 -7.61 4.70 -19.66
C ASP A 14 -6.99 4.32 -18.31
N TRP A 15 -6.58 5.34 -17.59
CA TRP A 15 -6.23 5.20 -16.17
C TRP A 15 -6.79 6.37 -15.38
N LEU A 16 -7.06 6.12 -14.12
CA LEU A 16 -7.50 7.11 -13.14
C LEU A 16 -6.54 7.07 -11.93
N VAL A 17 -6.16 8.24 -11.46
CA VAL A 17 -5.59 8.42 -10.12
C VAL A 17 -6.51 9.35 -9.34
N THR A 18 -7.01 8.89 -8.22
CA THR A 18 -7.81 9.69 -7.30
C THR A 18 -6.97 10.03 -6.07
N LEU A 19 -6.83 11.32 -5.82
CA LEU A 19 -6.17 11.88 -4.63
C LEU A 19 -7.22 12.56 -3.76
N LYS A 20 -7.16 12.39 -2.44
CA LYS A 20 -8.00 13.14 -1.50
C LYS A 20 -7.14 13.76 -0.40
N ASP A 21 -7.22 15.06 -0.28
CA ASP A 21 -6.59 15.78 0.81
C ASP A 21 -7.40 15.59 2.10
N LYS A 22 -6.78 14.99 3.10
CA LYS A 22 -7.45 14.69 4.38
C LYS A 22 -7.86 15.94 5.16
N GLU A 23 -7.12 17.04 5.01
CA GLU A 23 -7.39 18.29 5.76
C GLU A 23 -8.56 19.06 5.16
N THR A 24 -8.61 19.14 3.83
CA THR A 24 -9.65 19.92 3.11
C THR A 24 -10.83 19.08 2.68
N GLY A 25 -10.68 17.75 2.58
CA GLY A 25 -11.66 16.83 2.01
C GLY A 25 -11.80 16.93 0.50
N VAL A 26 -10.94 17.69 -0.16
CA VAL A 26 -11.01 17.92 -1.62
C VAL A 26 -10.43 16.72 -2.36
N TYR A 27 -11.18 16.25 -3.37
CA TYR A 27 -10.71 15.24 -4.33
C TYR A 27 -10.08 15.89 -5.55
N THR A 28 -9.04 15.25 -6.05
CA THR A 28 -8.45 15.51 -7.37
C THR A 28 -8.44 14.19 -8.12
N CYS A 29 -9.27 14.08 -9.14
CA CYS A 29 -9.35 12.92 -10.03
C CYS A 29 -8.65 13.25 -11.34
N ILE A 30 -7.66 12.45 -11.71
CA ILE A 30 -6.81 12.69 -12.88
C ILE A 30 -6.94 11.50 -13.81
N TRP A 31 -7.44 11.78 -15.04
CA TRP A 31 -7.56 10.82 -16.11
C TRP A 31 -6.54 11.09 -17.21
N ASN A 32 -5.75 10.10 -17.56
CA ASN A 32 -4.86 10.08 -18.75
C ASN A 32 -3.98 11.34 -18.93
N ASP A 33 -3.67 12.05 -17.86
CA ASP A 33 -2.84 13.27 -17.89
C ASP A 33 -1.63 13.12 -16.99
N ASN A 34 -0.53 12.65 -17.56
CA ASN A 34 0.72 12.40 -16.84
C ASN A 34 1.31 13.67 -16.21
N GLU A 35 1.16 14.81 -16.89
CA GLU A 35 1.70 16.08 -16.39
C GLU A 35 0.84 16.63 -15.24
N ALA A 36 -0.49 16.51 -15.34
CA ALA A 36 -1.38 16.86 -14.24
C ALA A 36 -1.07 16.05 -12.98
N LEU A 37 -0.78 14.73 -13.14
CA LEU A 37 -0.38 13.91 -11.99
C LEU A 37 0.95 14.37 -11.39
N LYS A 38 1.97 14.64 -12.22
CA LYS A 38 3.26 15.15 -11.73
C LYS A 38 3.10 16.46 -10.95
N MET A 39 2.24 17.36 -11.44
CA MET A 39 1.97 18.63 -10.76
C MET A 39 1.18 18.46 -9.46
N ALA A 40 0.33 17.44 -9.37
CA ALA A 40 -0.46 17.14 -8.17
C ALA A 40 0.38 16.46 -7.05
N LEU A 41 1.48 15.79 -7.41
CA LEU A 41 2.38 15.16 -6.46
C LEU A 41 3.34 16.19 -5.86
N SER A 42 3.51 16.14 -4.54
CA SER A 42 4.39 17.06 -3.79
C SER A 42 5.21 16.27 -2.77
N ASP A 43 6.47 16.64 -2.62
CA ASP A 43 7.39 16.08 -1.62
C ASP A 43 6.98 16.42 -0.17
N ASP A 44 6.18 17.47 0.03
CA ASP A 44 5.70 17.89 1.35
C ASP A 44 4.46 17.09 1.83
N CYS A 45 3.99 16.12 1.02
CA CYS A 45 2.85 15.29 1.32
C CYS A 45 3.26 13.87 1.71
N ILE A 46 2.46 13.23 2.58
CA ILE A 46 2.45 11.78 2.78
C ILE A 46 1.25 11.22 2.02
N TYR A 47 1.52 10.32 1.10
CA TYR A 47 0.49 9.59 0.36
C TYR A 47 0.17 8.30 1.07
N VAL A 48 -1.11 8.00 1.24
CA VAL A 48 -1.56 6.79 1.94
C VAL A 48 -2.56 6.06 1.06
N GLY A 49 -2.26 4.79 0.78
CA GLY A 49 -3.15 3.91 0.04
C GLY A 49 -3.27 2.54 0.71
N PHE A 50 -4.17 1.70 0.19
CA PHE A 50 -4.34 0.34 0.62
C PHE A 50 -3.68 -0.61 -0.40
N ASN A 51 -2.75 -1.45 0.03
CA ASN A 51 -1.92 -2.28 -0.85
C ASN A 51 -1.00 -1.48 -1.80
N SER A 52 -0.87 -0.21 -1.54
CA SER A 52 -0.25 0.77 -2.44
C SER A 52 1.24 0.55 -2.68
N LYS A 53 1.96 -0.05 -1.73
CA LYS A 53 3.37 -0.43 -1.93
C LYS A 53 3.56 -1.61 -2.88
N HIS A 54 2.52 -2.40 -3.08
CA HIS A 54 2.57 -3.57 -3.94
C HIS A 54 1.98 -3.33 -5.31
N TYR A 55 1.18 -2.27 -5.48
CA TYR A 55 0.48 -1.97 -6.72
C TYR A 55 0.58 -0.48 -7.11
N ASP A 56 -0.17 0.41 -6.47
CA ASP A 56 -0.38 1.79 -6.90
C ASP A 56 0.91 2.59 -7.08
N GLN A 57 1.90 2.40 -6.23
CA GLN A 57 3.18 3.10 -6.36
C GLN A 57 3.89 2.83 -7.69
N TYR A 58 3.69 1.65 -8.28
CA TYR A 58 4.29 1.29 -9.56
C TYR A 58 3.49 1.83 -10.73
N ILE A 59 2.17 1.93 -10.60
CA ILE A 59 1.30 2.62 -11.55
C ILE A 59 1.66 4.11 -11.59
N ILE A 60 1.71 4.77 -10.43
CA ILE A 60 2.14 6.19 -10.34
C ILE A 60 3.56 6.38 -10.90
N LYS A 61 4.48 5.47 -10.64
CA LYS A 61 5.84 5.51 -11.21
C LYS A 61 5.83 5.46 -12.73
N ALA A 62 5.00 4.58 -13.33
CA ALA A 62 4.87 4.48 -14.79
C ALA A 62 4.26 5.75 -15.39
N ILE A 63 3.20 6.29 -14.78
CA ILE A 63 2.57 7.54 -15.20
C ILE A 63 3.57 8.71 -15.10
N ALA A 64 4.28 8.84 -13.98
CA ALA A 64 5.27 9.89 -13.78
C ALA A 64 6.47 9.76 -14.74
N ALA A 65 6.78 8.56 -15.22
CA ALA A 65 7.78 8.33 -16.26
C ALA A 65 7.30 8.74 -17.67
N GLY A 66 6.02 9.07 -17.83
CA GLY A 66 5.45 9.50 -19.10
C GLY A 66 4.94 8.37 -19.98
N PHE A 67 4.66 7.21 -19.41
CA PHE A 67 4.14 6.05 -20.14
C PHE A 67 2.76 6.34 -20.74
N ALA A 68 2.49 5.79 -21.93
CA ALA A 68 1.17 5.77 -22.53
C ALA A 68 0.23 4.80 -21.77
N PRO A 69 -1.10 4.96 -21.85
CA PRO A 69 -2.05 4.09 -21.17
C PRO A 69 -1.81 2.59 -21.41
N GLU A 70 -1.46 2.20 -22.64
CA GLU A 70 -1.19 0.81 -23.00
C GLU A 70 0.10 0.25 -22.36
N GLU A 71 1.06 1.11 -22.07
CA GLU A 71 2.29 0.72 -21.35
C GLU A 71 2.01 0.61 -19.85
N ILE A 72 1.20 1.52 -19.29
CA ILE A 72 0.72 1.47 -17.91
C ILE A 72 -0.09 0.19 -17.70
N LYS A 73 -0.97 -0.17 -18.67
CA LYS A 73 -1.72 -1.43 -18.64
C LYS A 73 -0.81 -2.65 -18.60
N LYS A 74 0.30 -2.66 -19.35
CA LYS A 74 1.28 -3.77 -19.29
C LYS A 74 1.94 -3.87 -17.91
N VAL A 75 2.23 -2.75 -17.24
CA VAL A 75 2.74 -2.76 -15.85
C VAL A 75 1.68 -3.34 -14.92
N ASN A 76 0.43 -2.89 -15.04
CA ASN A 76 -0.72 -3.43 -14.31
C ASN A 76 -0.81 -4.96 -14.48
N ASP A 77 -0.86 -5.44 -15.73
CA ASP A 77 -1.05 -6.85 -16.04
C ASP A 77 0.08 -7.72 -15.52
N PHE A 78 1.32 -7.21 -15.56
CA PHE A 78 2.46 -7.88 -14.95
C PHE A 78 2.27 -8.07 -13.43
N ILE A 79 1.80 -7.05 -12.73
CA ILE A 79 1.59 -7.12 -11.28
C ILE A 79 0.40 -8.03 -10.95
N ILE A 80 -0.72 -7.89 -11.66
CA ILE A 80 -1.93 -8.71 -11.46
C ILE A 80 -1.68 -10.18 -11.75
N ALA A 81 -0.80 -10.50 -12.72
CA ALA A 81 -0.35 -11.87 -12.99
C ALA A 81 0.57 -12.47 -11.88
N GLY A 82 0.83 -11.72 -10.81
CA GLY A 82 1.64 -12.15 -9.66
C GLY A 82 3.10 -11.70 -9.71
N GLY A 83 3.48 -10.88 -10.68
CA GLY A 83 4.79 -10.24 -10.73
C GLY A 83 4.95 -9.21 -9.63
N GLN A 84 6.17 -9.07 -9.12
CA GLN A 84 6.47 -8.00 -8.18
C GLN A 84 6.75 -6.71 -8.96
N GLY A 85 6.07 -5.60 -8.63
CA GLY A 85 6.21 -4.35 -9.39
C GLY A 85 7.66 -3.86 -9.53
N TRP A 86 8.52 -4.11 -8.52
CA TRP A 86 9.94 -3.78 -8.59
C TRP A 86 10.75 -4.67 -9.54
N GLN A 87 10.19 -5.78 -10.01
CA GLN A 87 10.78 -6.68 -11.03
C GLN A 87 10.21 -6.42 -12.42
N CYS A 88 9.27 -5.49 -12.58
CA CYS A 88 8.67 -5.20 -13.87
C CYS A 88 9.73 -4.64 -14.83
N PRO A 89 10.01 -5.32 -15.96
CA PRO A 89 11.06 -4.89 -16.89
C PRO A 89 10.84 -3.50 -17.49
N LEU A 90 9.58 -3.08 -17.63
CA LEU A 90 9.22 -1.75 -18.14
C LEU A 90 9.62 -0.63 -17.17
N LEU A 91 9.75 -0.94 -15.88
CA LEU A 91 10.14 0.02 -14.84
C LEU A 91 11.62 -0.01 -14.50
N ASP A 92 12.40 -0.83 -15.19
CA ASP A 92 13.86 -0.91 -14.97
C ASP A 92 14.54 0.42 -15.31
N GLY A 93 15.50 0.81 -14.49
CA GLY A 93 16.21 2.09 -14.65
C GLY A 93 15.40 3.36 -14.39
N ILE A 94 14.08 3.27 -14.18
CA ILE A 94 13.26 4.44 -13.84
C ILE A 94 13.40 4.74 -12.36
N TYR A 95 13.81 5.97 -12.04
CA TYR A 95 13.88 6.45 -10.66
C TYR A 95 12.75 7.45 -10.40
N PHE A 96 11.82 7.05 -9.56
CA PHE A 96 10.76 7.92 -9.05
C PHE A 96 10.40 7.50 -7.62
N ARG A 97 10.30 8.46 -6.74
CA ARG A 97 9.90 8.24 -5.34
C ARG A 97 8.94 9.31 -4.89
N PHE A 98 8.01 8.91 -4.05
CA PHE A 98 7.15 9.79 -3.26
C PHE A 98 6.92 9.15 -1.89
N SER A 99 6.52 9.96 -0.93
CA SER A 99 6.35 9.51 0.46
C SER A 99 5.10 8.65 0.58
N ASN A 100 5.20 7.36 0.29
CA ASN A 100 4.09 6.41 0.29
C ASN A 100 4.05 5.57 1.56
N VAL A 101 2.89 5.51 2.20
CA VAL A 101 2.56 4.66 3.35
C VAL A 101 1.43 3.71 2.96
N ASP A 102 1.67 2.43 3.08
CA ASP A 102 0.66 1.40 2.84
C ASP A 102 -0.02 1.00 4.15
N ILE A 103 -1.31 1.26 4.26
CA ILE A 103 -2.07 0.94 5.48
C ILE A 103 -2.39 -0.55 5.61
N ARG A 104 -2.23 -1.33 4.54
CA ARG A 104 -2.39 -2.79 4.57
C ARG A 104 -1.26 -3.49 5.33
N ASP A 105 -0.05 -2.92 5.33
CA ASP A 105 1.15 -3.53 5.95
C ASP A 105 0.95 -3.95 7.42
N ASP A 106 0.07 -3.26 8.12
CA ASP A 106 -0.25 -3.50 9.54
C ASP A 106 -1.64 -4.13 9.75
N THR A 107 -2.32 -4.57 8.69
CA THR A 107 -3.59 -5.31 8.79
C THR A 107 -3.35 -6.81 8.78
N GLN A 108 -4.38 -7.60 9.07
CA GLN A 108 -4.31 -9.05 8.97
C GLN A 108 -3.99 -9.45 7.52
N GLN A 109 -2.99 -10.31 7.35
CA GLN A 109 -2.61 -10.80 6.02
C GLN A 109 -3.80 -11.49 5.33
N GLY A 110 -3.94 -11.22 4.02
CA GLY A 110 -4.98 -11.84 3.20
C GLY A 110 -6.33 -11.13 3.19
N LEU A 111 -6.54 -10.10 4.04
CA LEU A 111 -7.76 -9.30 3.96
C LEU A 111 -7.70 -8.31 2.80
N SER A 112 -8.77 -8.28 2.00
CA SER A 112 -9.01 -7.22 1.01
C SER A 112 -9.64 -5.99 1.68
N LEU A 113 -9.60 -4.83 1.01
CA LEU A 113 -10.26 -3.62 1.49
C LEU A 113 -11.76 -3.87 1.71
N LYS A 114 -12.42 -4.53 0.77
CA LYS A 114 -13.85 -4.89 0.84
C LYS A 114 -14.18 -5.84 2.00
N ALA A 115 -13.30 -6.78 2.31
CA ALA A 115 -13.48 -7.63 3.49
C ALA A 115 -13.40 -6.81 4.78
N ILE A 116 -12.52 -5.82 4.84
CA ILE A 116 -12.41 -4.91 5.98
C ILE A 116 -13.65 -4.04 6.08
N GLU A 117 -14.15 -3.50 4.97
CA GLU A 117 -15.42 -2.74 4.93
C GLU A 117 -16.57 -3.55 5.53
N GLY A 118 -16.72 -4.80 5.09
CA GLY A 118 -17.73 -5.71 5.62
C GLY A 118 -17.60 -5.93 7.13
N HIS A 119 -16.39 -6.14 7.64
CA HIS A 119 -16.14 -6.28 9.07
C HIS A 119 -16.43 -5.01 9.88
N LEU A 120 -16.25 -3.83 9.27
CA LEU A 120 -16.55 -2.54 9.89
C LEU A 120 -18.01 -2.14 9.76
N GLY A 121 -18.86 -2.97 9.12
CA GLY A 121 -20.26 -2.66 8.87
C GLY A 121 -20.46 -1.52 7.86
N MET A 122 -19.47 -1.28 7.02
CA MET A 122 -19.55 -0.30 5.93
C MET A 122 -20.29 -0.89 4.73
N SER A 123 -20.83 -0.02 3.88
CA SER A 123 -21.47 -0.46 2.63
C SER A 123 -20.39 -0.83 1.62
N VAL A 124 -20.24 -2.13 1.37
CA VAL A 124 -19.34 -2.61 0.31
C VAL A 124 -19.94 -2.24 -1.05
N LYS A 125 -19.15 -1.58 -1.88
CA LYS A 125 -19.52 -1.20 -3.25
C LYS A 125 -18.56 -1.86 -4.23
N GLU A 126 -19.10 -2.21 -5.40
CA GLU A 126 -18.31 -2.77 -6.51
C GLU A 126 -18.68 -2.07 -7.81
N SER A 127 -17.68 -1.76 -8.62
CA SER A 127 -17.90 -1.22 -9.97
C SER A 127 -18.49 -2.30 -10.86
N SER A 128 -19.40 -1.92 -11.74
CA SER A 128 -19.90 -2.78 -12.81
C SER A 128 -19.02 -2.70 -14.06
N VAL A 129 -18.05 -1.77 -14.11
CA VAL A 129 -17.16 -1.56 -15.27
C VAL A 129 -16.09 -2.65 -15.29
N PRO A 130 -16.08 -3.55 -16.28
CA PRO A 130 -15.09 -4.62 -16.37
C PRO A 130 -13.69 -4.07 -16.66
N PHE A 131 -12.65 -4.59 -15.98
CA PHE A 131 -11.26 -4.16 -16.19
C PHE A 131 -10.61 -4.66 -17.48
N ASP A 132 -11.28 -5.59 -18.20
CA ASP A 132 -10.84 -6.20 -19.45
C ASP A 132 -11.48 -5.54 -20.70
N ILE A 133 -12.12 -4.38 -20.54
CA ILE A 133 -12.65 -3.60 -21.66
C ILE A 133 -11.50 -3.24 -22.61
N ASP A 134 -11.64 -3.68 -23.87
CA ASP A 134 -10.66 -3.43 -24.96
C ASP A 134 -11.10 -2.24 -25.85
N ARG A 135 -11.45 -1.13 -25.23
CA ARG A 135 -11.76 0.17 -25.84
C ARG A 135 -11.64 1.26 -24.79
N PRO A 136 -11.55 2.54 -25.21
CA PRO A 136 -11.69 3.65 -24.28
C PRO A 136 -13.03 3.60 -23.51
N LEU A 137 -13.01 4.00 -22.25
CA LEU A 137 -14.21 4.08 -21.42
C LEU A 137 -15.14 5.18 -21.89
N THR A 138 -16.45 4.94 -21.83
CA THR A 138 -17.46 5.98 -22.05
C THR A 138 -17.46 7.00 -20.90
N PRO A 139 -18.05 8.19 -21.09
CA PRO A 139 -18.19 9.16 -20.01
C PRO A 139 -18.93 8.61 -18.79
N GLU A 140 -19.93 7.76 -19.00
CA GLU A 140 -20.72 7.11 -17.94
C GLU A 140 -19.86 6.10 -17.16
N GLU A 141 -19.07 5.28 -17.85
CA GLU A 141 -18.14 4.32 -17.25
C GLU A 141 -17.05 5.05 -16.45
N LYS A 142 -16.53 6.17 -16.97
CA LYS A 142 -15.58 7.02 -16.23
C LYS A 142 -16.20 7.60 -14.97
N ALA A 143 -17.42 8.09 -15.05
CA ALA A 143 -18.12 8.63 -13.87
C ALA A 143 -18.38 7.55 -12.81
N GLU A 144 -18.75 6.34 -13.24
CA GLU A 144 -18.91 5.20 -12.33
C GLU A 144 -17.59 4.79 -11.70
N THR A 145 -16.52 4.62 -12.48
CA THR A 145 -15.17 4.28 -11.98
C THR A 145 -14.69 5.33 -10.97
N GLU A 146 -14.87 6.61 -11.26
CA GLU A 146 -14.47 7.70 -10.36
C GLU A 146 -15.24 7.66 -9.04
N PHE A 147 -16.53 7.31 -9.08
CA PHE A 147 -17.35 7.17 -7.88
C PHE A 147 -16.83 6.03 -6.98
N TYR A 148 -16.47 4.89 -7.56
CA TYR A 148 -15.95 3.74 -6.81
C TYR A 148 -14.53 3.98 -6.30
N CYS A 149 -13.64 4.54 -7.11
CA CYS A 149 -12.29 4.90 -6.70
C CYS A 149 -12.30 5.91 -5.53
N LYS A 150 -13.21 6.90 -5.54
CA LYS A 150 -13.43 7.81 -4.40
C LYS A 150 -13.89 7.06 -3.15
N HIS A 151 -14.75 6.04 -3.31
CA HIS A 151 -15.20 5.23 -2.19
C HIS A 151 -14.04 4.43 -1.56
N ASP A 152 -13.17 3.84 -2.37
CA ASP A 152 -12.00 3.09 -1.89
C ASP A 152 -10.99 4.03 -1.18
N VAL A 153 -10.80 5.25 -1.69
CA VAL A 153 -10.01 6.30 -1.04
C VAL A 153 -10.63 6.70 0.31
N ASP A 154 -11.95 6.85 0.40
CA ASP A 154 -12.66 7.16 1.65
C ASP A 154 -12.51 6.04 2.68
N THR A 155 -12.59 4.79 2.22
CA THR A 155 -12.37 3.63 3.07
C THR A 155 -10.95 3.57 3.61
N ALA A 156 -9.96 3.83 2.77
CA ALA A 156 -8.56 3.93 3.19
C ALA A 156 -8.38 5.05 4.23
N GLU A 157 -8.98 6.21 4.01
CA GLU A 157 -8.95 7.31 4.98
C GLU A 157 -9.64 6.95 6.29
N ARG A 158 -10.77 6.25 6.23
CA ARG A 158 -11.47 5.76 7.43
C ARG A 158 -10.63 4.81 8.26
N LEU A 159 -9.85 3.95 7.62
CA LEU A 159 -8.91 3.06 8.31
C LEU A 159 -7.82 3.85 9.04
N ILE A 160 -7.32 4.94 8.46
CA ILE A 160 -6.36 5.84 9.13
C ILE A 160 -7.01 6.42 10.40
N ASP A 161 -8.25 6.86 10.32
CA ASP A 161 -8.95 7.46 11.46
C ASP A 161 -9.19 6.46 12.59
N ILE A 162 -9.63 5.25 12.27
CA ILE A 162 -9.81 4.16 13.23
C ILE A 162 -8.46 3.82 13.91
N ARG A 163 -7.36 3.90 13.17
CA ARG A 163 -6.02 3.54 13.65
C ARG A 163 -5.18 4.74 14.08
N LYS A 164 -5.78 5.90 14.24
CA LYS A 164 -5.08 7.16 14.52
C LYS A 164 -4.13 7.06 15.71
N ASP A 165 -4.57 6.50 16.83
CA ASP A 165 -3.74 6.38 18.04
C ASP A 165 -2.60 5.39 17.83
N TYR A 166 -2.86 4.30 17.12
CA TYR A 166 -1.82 3.34 16.75
C TYR A 166 -0.74 3.98 15.88
N LEU A 167 -1.13 4.71 14.83
CA LEU A 167 -0.19 5.41 13.94
C LEU A 167 0.60 6.48 14.69
N LYS A 168 -0.06 7.24 15.58
CA LYS A 168 0.60 8.23 16.45
C LYS A 168 1.65 7.57 17.34
N ASN A 169 1.34 6.41 17.91
CA ASN A 169 2.29 5.66 18.74
C ASN A 169 3.48 5.16 17.91
N LYS A 170 3.26 4.66 16.67
CA LYS A 170 4.35 4.30 15.76
C LYS A 170 5.29 5.48 15.48
N ILE A 171 4.73 6.65 15.19
CA ILE A 171 5.50 7.88 14.96
C ILE A 171 6.35 8.23 16.20
N ASN A 172 5.75 8.19 17.38
CA ASN A 172 6.45 8.49 18.62
C ASN A 172 7.60 7.50 18.89
N LEU A 173 7.36 6.21 18.67
CA LEU A 173 8.40 5.18 18.77
C LEU A 173 9.50 5.37 17.72
N GLY A 174 9.11 5.74 16.49
CA GLY A 174 10.06 6.07 15.43
C GLY A 174 10.96 7.25 15.78
N ARG A 175 10.40 8.31 16.36
CA ARG A 175 11.17 9.47 16.83
C ARG A 175 12.20 9.07 17.90
N LEU A 176 11.82 8.20 18.85
CA LEU A 176 12.77 7.65 19.84
C LEU A 176 13.89 6.83 19.19
N ALA A 177 13.61 6.17 18.07
CA ALA A 177 14.59 5.44 17.28
C ALA A 177 15.41 6.32 16.32
N GLY A 178 15.16 7.64 16.27
CA GLY A 178 15.81 8.57 15.33
C GLY A 178 15.34 8.44 13.89
N LEU A 179 14.11 7.95 13.68
CA LEU A 179 13.50 7.78 12.35
C LEU A 179 12.57 8.96 12.02
N ASP A 180 12.47 9.29 10.73
CA ASP A 180 11.44 10.20 10.25
C ASP A 180 10.03 9.56 10.33
N GLU A 181 9.00 10.38 10.26
CA GLU A 181 7.60 9.95 10.44
C GLU A 181 7.14 8.97 9.36
N VAL A 182 7.47 9.25 8.09
CA VAL A 182 7.07 8.39 6.95
C VAL A 182 7.67 6.99 7.11
N LYS A 183 8.97 6.95 7.44
CA LYS A 183 9.68 5.69 7.67
C LYS A 183 9.09 4.93 8.85
N ALA A 184 8.80 5.61 9.96
CA ALA A 184 8.18 5.01 11.13
C ALA A 184 6.80 4.42 10.81
N MET A 185 5.94 5.19 10.12
CA MET A 185 4.61 4.72 9.69
C MET A 185 4.69 3.50 8.77
N GLY A 186 5.64 3.50 7.84
CA GLY A 186 5.81 2.44 6.85
C GLY A 186 6.55 1.18 7.34
N MET A 187 7.03 1.15 8.60
CA MET A 187 7.68 -0.04 9.18
C MET A 187 6.68 -0.99 9.82
N THR A 188 6.96 -2.30 9.74
CA THR A 188 6.27 -3.27 10.60
C THR A 188 6.68 -3.08 12.07
N ASN A 189 5.85 -3.53 13.02
CA ASN A 189 6.17 -3.43 14.44
C ASN A 189 7.51 -4.09 14.79
N ALA A 190 7.80 -5.25 14.20
CA ALA A 190 9.08 -5.95 14.40
C ALA A 190 10.27 -5.11 13.93
N LYS A 191 10.20 -4.49 12.76
CA LYS A 191 11.25 -3.59 12.25
C LYS A 191 11.42 -2.34 13.11
N LEU A 192 10.32 -1.76 13.57
CA LEU A 192 10.34 -0.58 14.44
C LEU A 192 10.98 -0.92 15.81
N THR A 193 10.58 -2.04 16.41
CA THR A 193 11.19 -2.54 17.67
C THR A 193 12.68 -2.80 17.49
N ALA A 194 13.08 -3.46 16.39
CA ALA A 194 14.50 -3.70 16.10
C ALA A 194 15.29 -2.39 15.97
N ALA A 195 14.71 -1.38 15.31
CA ALA A 195 15.34 -0.06 15.19
C ALA A 195 15.51 0.63 16.55
N MET A 196 14.49 0.59 17.41
CA MET A 196 14.53 1.15 18.75
C MET A 196 15.61 0.49 19.62
N LEU A 197 15.72 -0.84 19.52
CA LEU A 197 16.71 -1.63 20.28
C LEU A 197 18.09 -1.59 19.62
N LYS A 198 18.26 -0.90 18.50
CA LYS A 198 19.48 -0.90 17.68
C LYS A 198 19.95 -2.30 17.32
N ALA A 199 18.98 -3.22 17.13
CA ALA A 199 19.28 -4.60 16.78
C ALA A 199 19.85 -4.70 15.37
N THR A 200 20.91 -5.47 15.23
CA THR A 200 21.54 -5.75 13.94
C THR A 200 21.26 -7.19 13.53
N LYS A 201 20.76 -7.39 12.30
CA LYS A 201 20.59 -8.72 11.74
C LYS A 201 21.96 -9.32 11.45
N LYS A 202 22.24 -10.53 11.96
CA LYS A 202 23.45 -11.26 11.60
C LYS A 202 23.41 -11.64 10.10
N PRO A 203 24.53 -11.58 9.38
CA PRO A 203 24.57 -11.82 7.92
C PRO A 203 24.12 -13.23 7.51
N HIS A 204 24.16 -14.18 8.41
CA HIS A 204 23.86 -15.60 8.14
C HIS A 204 23.02 -16.20 9.28
N ASP A 205 21.86 -15.62 9.53
CA ASP A 205 20.89 -16.20 10.46
C ASP A 205 20.13 -17.31 9.72
N ASP A 206 20.81 -18.45 9.54
CA ASP A 206 20.21 -19.65 8.97
C ASP A 206 19.80 -20.55 10.11
N GLU A 207 18.52 -20.58 10.43
CA GLU A 207 17.95 -21.43 11.49
C GLU A 207 18.33 -22.91 11.31
N ARG A 208 18.65 -23.36 10.10
CA ARG A 208 19.15 -24.72 9.82
C ARG A 208 20.52 -25.00 10.38
N LYS A 209 21.27 -23.98 10.81
CA LYS A 209 22.60 -24.10 11.43
C LYS A 209 22.57 -24.05 12.93
N TYR A 210 21.42 -23.84 13.56
CA TYR A 210 21.30 -23.96 15.00
C TYR A 210 21.42 -25.43 15.41
N VAL A 211 22.53 -25.78 15.99
CA VAL A 211 22.67 -27.04 16.73
C VAL A 211 21.96 -26.80 18.05
N TYR A 212 20.80 -27.38 18.18
CA TYR A 212 20.08 -27.34 19.45
C TYR A 212 20.87 -28.16 20.46
N PRO A 213 21.14 -27.64 21.67
CA PRO A 213 21.80 -28.43 22.69
C PRO A 213 20.94 -29.66 23.01
N ASP A 214 21.60 -30.81 23.21
CA ASP A 214 20.97 -32.10 23.54
C ASP A 214 20.24 -32.11 24.90
N ASN A 215 19.72 -30.96 25.33
CA ASN A 215 18.98 -30.83 26.58
C ASN A 215 17.45 -30.87 26.29
N PRO A 216 16.79 -32.01 26.50
CA PRO A 216 15.37 -32.19 26.18
C PRO A 216 14.43 -31.27 27.00
N VAL A 217 14.91 -30.65 28.09
CA VAL A 217 14.09 -29.81 28.97
C VAL A 217 13.70 -28.47 28.28
N SER A 218 14.54 -27.94 27.40
CA SER A 218 14.19 -26.72 26.65
C SER A 218 13.15 -26.94 25.57
N TYR A 219 13.00 -28.16 25.06
CA TYR A 219 12.02 -28.53 24.04
C TYR A 219 10.61 -28.71 24.60
N THR A 220 10.49 -29.29 25.80
CA THR A 220 9.19 -29.51 26.41
C THR A 220 8.53 -28.22 26.86
N HIS A 221 9.28 -27.15 27.11
CA HIS A 221 8.73 -25.85 27.51
C HIS A 221 8.14 -25.07 26.30
N LEU A 222 8.73 -25.19 25.14
CA LEU A 222 8.21 -24.56 23.91
C LEU A 222 6.97 -25.29 23.37
N ARG A 223 6.93 -26.63 23.46
CA ARG A 223 5.77 -27.43 23.04
C ARG A 223 4.56 -27.34 23.98
N ALA A 224 4.79 -27.08 25.27
CA ALA A 224 3.69 -26.93 26.21
C ALA A 224 2.82 -25.70 25.98
N HIS A 225 3.33 -24.70 25.27
CA HIS A 225 2.54 -23.52 24.86
C HIS A 225 1.77 -23.69 23.56
N GLU A 226 2.12 -24.68 22.71
CA GLU A 226 1.41 -24.94 21.45
C GLU A 226 0.23 -25.92 21.60
N THR A 227 0.19 -26.69 22.69
CA THR A 227 -0.85 -27.73 22.89
C THR A 227 -2.01 -27.31 23.78
N SER A 228 -2.09 -26.04 24.19
CA SER A 228 -3.21 -25.50 24.98
C SER A 228 -4.26 -24.74 24.14
N GLN A 229 -4.35 -25.02 22.84
CA GLN A 229 -5.42 -24.58 21.96
C GLN A 229 -6.11 -25.79 21.34
N ASP A 230 -6.87 -26.51 22.17
CA ASP A 230 -8.00 -27.37 21.80
C ASP A 230 -9.24 -26.94 22.57
#